data_1e1a0c63b902be439b9901b1a0abee58
#
_entry.id   1e1a0c63b902be439b9901b1a0abee58
#
_cell.length_a   1.000
_cell.length_b   1.000
_cell.length_c   1.000
_cell.angle_alpha   90.00
_cell.angle_beta   90.00
_cell.angle_gamma   90.00
#
_symmetry.space_group_name_H-M   'P 1'
#
loop_
_entity.id
_entity.type
_entity.pdbx_description
1 polymer ?
#
loop_
_entity_poly.entity_id
_entity_poly.type
_entity_poly.pdbx_seq_one_letter_code
_entity_poly.pdbx_strand_id
1 'polypeptide(L)'
;VRFAPLAAAGLLALSLTACTAGKEAPPSLGAQPRPTASGTGPAAAALPAATLELWHGFSTDVETKAFEEAVAGFTKKFPQIKVTLKKGIQDDQITQAIRGGKAPDVAASFTTDNVAQWCKSGAFQDLTPVIRQDGIDLGVLPAASRAYTEFEGKRCTMPLLADAYGLYYNKALMKGEQPPKTLSELTELTKKLTVRDADGTIKVAGFIPSFQYYENSPSHLGPVVGAKWYNDDGTSAIGSDPAWKQLLRWQKDLVDWYGYDNLEKFRKSLGEEWGAEHPFFEGKVAMILDGEWRNAMIANDPDAKDLDYGTAPLPVADDKPDLYGSGFTAGTVIGVPKGAAHPQHAWELVKHLTTDTESLVTLSNALRNVPTTKAAMEHPRLARDDNFATFLDIFAHPKTSTLPASVNSVFNQDAFSTFLTQWEKGAVKDLDAGLAEVDKRINDKLKLSGG
;
A
#
# COMPACT_ATOMS: atom_id res chain seq x y z
N VAL A 1 52.42 -3.60 -61.00
CA VAL A 1 52.01 -3.82 -62.41
C VAL A 1 50.51 -3.66 -62.43
N ARG A 2 49.97 -2.47 -62.69
CA ARG A 2 49.31 -2.06 -63.95
C ARG A 2 48.26 -3.14 -64.43
N PHE A 3 46.96 -2.86 -64.56
CA PHE A 3 46.23 -1.87 -65.36
C PHE A 3 44.74 -1.88 -64.98
N ALA A 4 44.10 -0.73 -64.95
CA ALA A 4 42.67 -0.57 -65.28
C ALA A 4 42.52 -0.49 -66.82
N PRO A 5 41.36 -0.52 -67.46
CA PRO A 5 40.30 0.47 -67.33
C PRO A 5 38.83 0.08 -67.65
N LEU A 6 37.95 1.04 -67.34
CA LEU A 6 36.74 1.53 -68.07
C LEU A 6 35.53 0.57 -68.32
N ALA A 7 34.44 0.87 -67.78
CA ALA A 7 33.28 1.76 -68.06
C ALA A 7 32.11 1.06 -68.71
N ALA A 8 30.95 1.19 -68.10
CA ALA A 8 29.74 1.67 -68.77
C ALA A 8 28.59 1.82 -67.77
N ALA A 9 27.96 2.96 -67.84
CA ALA A 9 26.81 3.40 -67.03
C ALA A 9 25.52 2.66 -67.41
N GLY A 10 24.75 2.34 -66.40
CA GLY A 10 23.33 1.95 -66.56
C GLY A 10 22.58 2.46 -65.35
N LEU A 11 22.02 3.69 -65.45
CA LEU A 11 21.07 4.22 -64.47
C LEU A 11 19.77 3.42 -64.57
N LEU A 12 19.48 2.55 -63.58
CA LEU A 12 18.13 2.08 -63.27
C LEU A 12 17.72 2.76 -61.94
N ALA A 13 16.88 3.76 -62.06
CA ALA A 13 16.19 4.35 -60.92
C ALA A 13 15.12 3.35 -60.43
N LEU A 14 15.46 2.55 -59.43
CA LEU A 14 14.46 1.84 -58.60
C LEU A 14 13.94 2.81 -57.52
N SER A 15 12.72 3.28 -57.75
CA SER A 15 11.93 3.96 -56.71
C SER A 15 11.60 2.97 -55.62
N LEU A 16 12.42 2.98 -54.53
CA LEU A 16 12.09 2.35 -53.27
C LEU A 16 11.02 3.21 -52.59
N THR A 17 9.75 2.88 -52.79
CA THR A 17 8.67 3.28 -51.87
C THR A 17 8.90 2.54 -50.56
N ALA A 18 9.61 3.16 -49.63
CA ALA A 18 9.65 2.73 -48.27
C ALA A 18 8.28 2.95 -47.65
N CYS A 19 7.47 1.90 -47.55
CA CYS A 19 6.35 1.88 -46.61
C CYS A 19 6.91 1.94 -45.19
N THR A 20 7.06 3.14 -44.66
CA THR A 20 7.14 3.35 -43.21
C THR A 20 5.75 3.02 -42.67
N ALA A 21 5.53 1.77 -42.29
CA ALA A 21 4.47 1.45 -41.34
C ALA A 21 4.77 2.20 -40.08
N GLY A 22 4.22 3.40 -39.93
CA GLY A 22 4.23 4.13 -38.68
C GLY A 22 3.61 3.21 -37.63
N LYS A 23 4.38 2.83 -36.61
CA LYS A 23 3.79 2.24 -35.44
C LYS A 23 2.83 3.29 -34.88
N GLU A 24 1.54 3.05 -35.01
CA GLU A 24 0.54 3.87 -34.34
C GLU A 24 0.89 3.94 -32.85
N ALA A 25 0.85 5.14 -32.30
CA ALA A 25 1.02 5.31 -30.88
C ALA A 25 -0.05 4.47 -30.14
N PRO A 26 0.28 3.81 -29.04
CA PRO A 26 -0.70 3.02 -28.32
C PRO A 26 -1.88 3.91 -27.91
N PRO A 27 -3.10 3.38 -27.90
CA PRO A 27 -4.29 4.14 -27.52
C PRO A 27 -4.13 4.68 -26.11
N SER A 28 -4.55 5.93 -25.89
CA SER A 28 -4.47 6.60 -24.60
C SER A 28 -5.83 7.11 -24.13
N LEU A 29 -6.01 7.18 -22.83
CA LEU A 29 -7.19 7.78 -22.21
C LEU A 29 -7.29 9.27 -22.61
N GLY A 30 -8.49 9.69 -23.07
CA GLY A 30 -8.73 11.06 -23.51
C GLY A 30 -8.35 11.37 -24.97
N ALA A 31 -7.74 10.45 -25.73
CA ALA A 31 -7.38 10.68 -27.13
C ALA A 31 -8.57 10.56 -28.10
N GLN A 32 -9.69 9.98 -27.69
CA GLN A 32 -10.92 9.91 -28.51
C GLN A 32 -12.07 10.63 -27.82
N PRO A 33 -12.87 11.42 -28.57
CA PRO A 33 -14.08 12.00 -28.02
C PRO A 33 -15.03 10.88 -27.62
N ARG A 34 -15.32 10.73 -26.33
CA ARG A 34 -16.47 9.94 -25.90
C ARG A 34 -17.74 10.63 -26.38
N PRO A 35 -18.78 9.88 -26.79
CA PRO A 35 -20.07 10.47 -27.08
C PRO A 35 -20.54 11.28 -25.88
N THR A 36 -20.67 12.59 -26.04
CA THR A 36 -21.20 13.45 -24.98
C THR A 36 -22.65 13.07 -24.74
N ALA A 37 -22.97 12.72 -23.50
CA ALA A 37 -24.34 12.49 -23.05
C ALA A 37 -25.09 13.84 -23.03
N SER A 38 -25.59 14.25 -24.20
CA SER A 38 -26.61 15.30 -24.32
C SER A 38 -27.94 14.62 -24.60
N GLY A 39 -28.60 14.10 -23.56
CA GLY A 39 -29.91 13.47 -23.72
C GLY A 39 -30.29 12.66 -22.49
N THR A 40 -31.46 12.90 -21.98
CA THR A 40 -32.14 12.16 -20.93
C THR A 40 -32.46 10.73 -21.42
N GLY A 41 -31.51 9.81 -21.24
CA GLY A 41 -31.70 8.38 -21.58
C GLY A 41 -30.46 7.59 -21.19
N PRO A 42 -30.50 6.25 -21.02
CA PRO A 42 -29.38 5.44 -20.56
C PRO A 42 -28.30 5.37 -21.65
N ALA A 43 -27.44 6.37 -21.71
CA ALA A 43 -26.34 6.43 -22.63
C ALA A 43 -25.01 6.03 -21.93
N ALA A 44 -24.93 4.82 -21.48
CA ALA A 44 -23.71 4.07 -21.70
C ALA A 44 -23.70 3.72 -23.21
N ALA A 45 -23.36 4.70 -24.07
CA ALA A 45 -23.18 4.47 -25.51
C ALA A 45 -22.21 3.29 -25.59
N ALA A 46 -22.72 2.18 -26.09
CA ALA A 46 -22.19 0.85 -25.94
C ALA A 46 -20.71 0.83 -26.34
N LEU A 47 -19.81 0.78 -25.37
CA LEU A 47 -18.43 0.40 -25.66
C LEU A 47 -18.48 -0.90 -26.47
N PRO A 48 -17.70 -1.04 -27.53
CA PRO A 48 -17.69 -2.26 -28.33
C PRO A 48 -17.30 -3.47 -27.47
N ALA A 49 -17.57 -4.67 -27.97
CA ALA A 49 -17.15 -5.88 -27.28
C ALA A 49 -15.62 -5.92 -27.14
N ALA A 50 -15.15 -6.28 -25.94
CA ALA A 50 -13.73 -6.39 -25.63
C ALA A 50 -13.47 -7.48 -24.58
N THR A 51 -12.22 -7.94 -24.53
CA THR A 51 -11.72 -8.77 -23.44
C THR A 51 -10.60 -8.01 -22.75
N LEU A 52 -10.77 -7.72 -21.46
CA LEU A 52 -9.79 -7.04 -20.63
C LEU A 52 -8.96 -8.05 -19.84
N GLU A 53 -7.69 -7.74 -19.64
CA GLU A 53 -6.83 -8.44 -18.71
C GLU A 53 -6.58 -7.55 -17.48
N LEU A 54 -6.98 -8.02 -16.28
CA LEU A 54 -6.72 -7.37 -15.01
C LEU A 54 -5.69 -8.18 -14.24
N TRP A 55 -4.56 -7.55 -13.89
CA TRP A 55 -3.51 -8.13 -13.07
C TRP A 55 -3.59 -7.61 -11.64
N HIS A 56 -3.42 -8.51 -10.65
CA HIS A 56 -3.45 -8.16 -9.24
C HIS A 56 -2.55 -9.06 -8.40
N GLY A 57 -2.11 -8.56 -7.23
CA GLY A 57 -1.21 -9.27 -6.32
C GLY A 57 -1.90 -10.35 -5.49
N PHE A 58 -3.21 -10.26 -5.27
CA PHE A 58 -3.96 -11.24 -4.50
C PHE A 58 -3.80 -12.65 -5.06
N SER A 59 -3.58 -13.64 -4.18
CA SER A 59 -3.19 -14.99 -4.60
C SER A 59 -4.00 -16.12 -3.97
N THR A 60 -4.62 -15.90 -2.81
CA THR A 60 -5.45 -16.89 -2.13
C THR A 60 -6.78 -17.10 -2.85
N ASP A 61 -7.42 -18.24 -2.60
CA ASP A 61 -8.72 -18.55 -3.23
C ASP A 61 -9.83 -17.59 -2.74
N VAL A 62 -9.79 -17.18 -1.46
CA VAL A 62 -10.74 -16.21 -0.89
C VAL A 62 -10.61 -14.86 -1.59
N GLU A 63 -9.40 -14.35 -1.72
CA GLU A 63 -9.11 -13.09 -2.38
C GLU A 63 -9.50 -13.13 -3.87
N THR A 64 -9.12 -14.20 -4.56
CA THR A 64 -9.44 -14.37 -5.98
C THR A 64 -10.94 -14.37 -6.20
N LYS A 65 -11.68 -15.12 -5.37
CA LYS A 65 -13.15 -15.18 -5.44
C LYS A 65 -13.80 -13.81 -5.18
N ALA A 66 -13.29 -13.04 -4.23
CA ALA A 66 -13.77 -11.68 -3.96
C ALA A 66 -13.65 -10.77 -5.19
N PHE A 67 -12.51 -10.84 -5.89
CA PHE A 67 -12.29 -10.11 -7.14
C PHE A 67 -13.22 -10.59 -8.26
N GLU A 68 -13.40 -11.90 -8.42
CA GLU A 68 -14.33 -12.47 -9.39
C GLU A 68 -15.76 -11.97 -9.15
N GLU A 69 -16.22 -11.91 -7.91
CA GLU A 69 -17.55 -11.40 -7.54
C GLU A 69 -17.70 -9.89 -7.84
N ALA A 70 -16.69 -9.08 -7.52
CA ALA A 70 -16.68 -7.66 -7.85
C ALA A 70 -16.70 -7.41 -9.37
N VAL A 71 -15.90 -8.16 -10.13
CA VAL A 71 -15.89 -8.12 -11.59
C VAL A 71 -17.20 -8.64 -12.20
N ALA A 72 -17.85 -9.62 -11.57
CA ALA A 72 -19.17 -10.09 -12.01
C ALA A 72 -20.22 -8.98 -11.92
N GLY A 73 -20.12 -8.07 -10.92
CA GLY A 73 -20.93 -6.86 -10.85
C GLY A 73 -20.74 -5.94 -12.08
N PHE A 74 -19.49 -5.76 -12.51
CA PHE A 74 -19.15 -5.02 -13.72
C PHE A 74 -19.71 -5.67 -14.99
N THR A 75 -19.50 -6.97 -15.16
CA THR A 75 -19.95 -7.70 -16.38
C THR A 75 -21.48 -7.76 -16.50
N LYS A 76 -22.23 -7.67 -15.39
CA LYS A 76 -23.68 -7.49 -15.44
C LYS A 76 -24.09 -6.14 -16.04
N LYS A 77 -23.31 -5.07 -15.79
CA LYS A 77 -23.54 -3.73 -16.36
C LYS A 77 -23.05 -3.64 -17.81
N PHE A 78 -21.99 -4.36 -18.14
CA PHE A 78 -21.32 -4.35 -19.46
C PHE A 78 -21.18 -5.77 -20.02
N PRO A 79 -22.27 -6.44 -20.41
CA PRO A 79 -22.24 -7.87 -20.79
C PRO A 79 -21.40 -8.17 -22.03
N GLN A 80 -21.09 -7.16 -22.85
CA GLN A 80 -20.22 -7.26 -24.02
C GLN A 80 -18.73 -7.23 -23.67
N ILE A 81 -18.37 -6.88 -22.38
CA ILE A 81 -16.97 -6.81 -21.92
C ILE A 81 -16.67 -8.03 -21.07
N LYS A 82 -15.69 -8.82 -21.48
CA LYS A 82 -15.15 -9.93 -20.69
C LYS A 82 -13.94 -9.42 -19.89
N VAL A 83 -13.76 -9.95 -18.69
CA VAL A 83 -12.56 -9.65 -17.86
C VAL A 83 -11.89 -10.96 -17.47
N THR A 84 -10.61 -11.06 -17.75
CA THR A 84 -9.74 -12.16 -17.33
C THR A 84 -8.86 -11.68 -16.19
N LEU A 85 -8.86 -12.39 -15.09
CA LEU A 85 -8.04 -12.09 -13.90
C LEU A 85 -6.72 -12.85 -13.96
N LYS A 86 -5.62 -12.17 -13.62
CA LYS A 86 -4.31 -12.79 -13.45
C LYS A 86 -3.79 -12.45 -12.05
N LYS A 87 -3.73 -13.48 -11.21
CA LYS A 87 -3.44 -13.39 -9.78
C LYS A 87 -1.95 -13.52 -9.44
N GLY A 88 -1.55 -13.05 -8.24
CA GLY A 88 -0.19 -13.22 -7.72
C GLY A 88 0.89 -12.40 -8.42
N ILE A 89 0.50 -11.31 -9.09
CA ILE A 89 1.42 -10.46 -9.86
C ILE A 89 1.95 -9.35 -8.98
N GLN A 90 3.27 -9.25 -8.92
CA GLN A 90 3.97 -8.22 -8.17
C GLN A 90 4.26 -6.97 -9.02
N ASP A 91 4.51 -5.84 -8.38
CA ASP A 91 4.72 -4.53 -9.03
C ASP A 91 5.89 -4.48 -10.02
N ASP A 92 6.96 -5.22 -9.75
CA ASP A 92 8.08 -5.33 -10.66
C ASP A 92 7.69 -6.03 -11.96
N GLN A 93 6.83 -7.06 -11.90
CA GLN A 93 6.29 -7.76 -13.05
C GLN A 93 5.38 -6.85 -13.88
N ILE A 94 4.52 -6.04 -13.22
CA ILE A 94 3.69 -5.02 -13.89
C ILE A 94 4.61 -4.02 -14.61
N THR A 95 5.60 -3.49 -13.91
CA THR A 95 6.54 -2.50 -14.47
C THR A 95 7.34 -3.07 -15.65
N GLN A 96 7.80 -4.32 -15.55
CA GLN A 96 8.51 -5.01 -16.64
C GLN A 96 7.61 -5.24 -17.85
N ALA A 97 6.35 -5.64 -17.64
CA ALA A 97 5.38 -5.85 -18.72
C ALA A 97 5.09 -4.54 -19.48
N ILE A 98 4.92 -3.43 -18.73
CA ILE A 98 4.74 -2.09 -19.35
C ILE A 98 5.94 -1.72 -20.21
N ARG A 99 7.17 -1.87 -19.67
CA ARG A 99 8.42 -1.59 -20.42
C ARG A 99 8.59 -2.50 -21.64
N GLY A 100 8.14 -3.75 -21.53
CA GLY A 100 8.20 -4.74 -22.61
C GLY A 100 7.09 -4.61 -23.65
N GLY A 101 6.17 -3.63 -23.53
CA GLY A 101 5.02 -3.45 -24.45
C GLY A 101 3.98 -4.57 -24.35
N LYS A 102 3.88 -5.23 -23.20
CA LYS A 102 2.93 -6.30 -22.87
C LYS A 102 2.11 -5.96 -21.64
N ALA A 103 1.75 -4.70 -21.50
CA ALA A 103 0.96 -4.22 -20.39
C ALA A 103 -0.42 -4.87 -20.35
N PRO A 104 -0.99 -5.20 -19.16
CA PRO A 104 -2.40 -5.53 -19.04
C PRO A 104 -3.28 -4.31 -19.32
N ASP A 105 -4.60 -4.52 -19.44
CA ASP A 105 -5.54 -3.40 -19.54
C ASP A 105 -5.71 -2.68 -18.21
N VAL A 106 -5.72 -3.41 -17.10
CA VAL A 106 -5.84 -2.90 -15.74
C VAL A 106 -4.81 -3.58 -14.84
N ALA A 107 -4.22 -2.83 -13.93
CA ALA A 107 -3.34 -3.39 -12.91
C ALA A 107 -3.66 -2.82 -11.52
N ALA A 108 -3.66 -3.68 -10.50
CA ALA A 108 -3.82 -3.35 -9.10
C ALA A 108 -2.56 -3.75 -8.31
N SER A 109 -2.14 -2.88 -7.40
CA SER A 109 -0.98 -3.04 -6.52
C SER A 109 -1.41 -2.95 -5.07
N PHE A 110 -0.79 -3.75 -4.18
CA PHE A 110 -1.00 -3.69 -2.73
C PHE A 110 -0.39 -2.46 -2.07
N THR A 111 0.53 -1.77 -2.74
CA THR A 111 1.28 -0.68 -2.14
C THR A 111 1.11 0.61 -2.90
N THR A 112 1.18 1.70 -2.16
CA THR A 112 1.17 3.07 -2.70
C THR A 112 2.57 3.57 -3.06
N ASP A 113 3.62 2.84 -2.72
CA ASP A 113 5.03 3.28 -2.82
C ASP A 113 5.48 3.61 -4.23
N ASN A 114 4.93 2.91 -5.23
CA ASN A 114 5.28 3.08 -6.63
C ASN A 114 4.43 4.12 -7.36
N VAL A 115 3.36 4.65 -6.75
CA VAL A 115 2.41 5.57 -7.41
C VAL A 115 3.11 6.81 -7.96
N ALA A 116 3.94 7.48 -7.16
CA ALA A 116 4.67 8.66 -7.61
C ALA A 116 5.57 8.37 -8.82
N GLN A 117 6.29 7.25 -8.80
CA GLN A 117 7.15 6.83 -9.91
C GLN A 117 6.33 6.50 -11.17
N TRP A 118 5.21 5.81 -11.03
CA TRP A 118 4.32 5.47 -12.14
C TRP A 118 3.68 6.72 -12.76
N CYS A 119 3.22 7.65 -11.93
CA CYS A 119 2.68 8.93 -12.39
C CYS A 119 3.75 9.77 -13.14
N LYS A 120 4.94 9.94 -12.54
CA LYS A 120 6.02 10.75 -13.13
C LYS A 120 6.54 10.16 -14.44
N SER A 121 6.75 8.86 -14.49
CA SER A 121 7.23 8.17 -15.70
C SER A 121 6.16 7.98 -16.77
N GLY A 122 4.88 8.18 -16.43
CA GLY A 122 3.74 7.86 -17.29
C GLY A 122 3.59 6.34 -17.54
N ALA A 123 4.12 5.49 -16.64
CA ALA A 123 3.90 4.04 -16.69
C ALA A 123 2.43 3.69 -16.49
N PHE A 124 1.72 4.46 -15.67
CA PHE A 124 0.26 4.45 -15.61
C PHE A 124 -0.28 5.73 -16.25
N GLN A 125 -1.44 5.63 -16.89
CA GLN A 125 -2.06 6.76 -17.59
C GLN A 125 -2.66 7.74 -16.58
N ASP A 126 -2.62 9.05 -16.90
CA ASP A 126 -3.27 10.07 -16.10
C ASP A 126 -4.79 9.95 -16.21
N LEU A 127 -5.44 9.62 -15.10
CA LEU A 127 -6.89 9.46 -14.98
C LEU A 127 -7.61 10.79 -14.73
N THR A 128 -6.88 11.89 -14.44
CA THR A 128 -7.46 13.20 -14.09
C THR A 128 -8.46 13.70 -15.13
N PRO A 129 -8.18 13.59 -16.46
CA PRO A 129 -9.13 14.04 -17.48
C PRO A 129 -10.45 13.27 -17.46
N VAL A 130 -10.38 11.93 -17.36
CA VAL A 130 -11.58 11.07 -17.39
C VAL A 130 -12.38 11.12 -16.10
N ILE A 131 -11.72 11.34 -14.94
CA ILE A 131 -12.37 11.59 -13.66
C ILE A 131 -13.22 12.87 -13.74
N ARG A 132 -12.67 13.96 -14.31
CA ARG A 132 -13.39 15.21 -14.52
C ARG A 132 -14.55 15.05 -15.51
N GLN A 133 -14.30 14.36 -16.62
CA GLN A 133 -15.31 14.11 -17.66
C GLN A 133 -16.51 13.33 -17.12
N ASP A 134 -16.25 12.32 -16.28
CA ASP A 134 -17.29 11.48 -15.68
C ASP A 134 -17.92 12.11 -14.43
N GLY A 135 -17.47 13.30 -14.00
CA GLY A 135 -18.01 14.03 -12.85
C GLY A 135 -17.79 13.32 -11.51
N ILE A 136 -16.72 12.52 -11.39
CA ILE A 136 -16.44 11.79 -10.15
C ILE A 136 -15.99 12.77 -9.07
N ASP A 137 -16.75 12.82 -7.98
CA ASP A 137 -16.41 13.62 -6.81
C ASP A 137 -15.37 12.88 -5.94
N LEU A 138 -14.12 13.33 -6.01
CA LEU A 138 -13.04 12.82 -5.17
C LEU A 138 -13.16 13.26 -3.69
N GLY A 139 -14.08 14.19 -3.38
CA GLY A 139 -14.36 14.59 -2.01
C GLY A 139 -14.97 13.50 -1.13
N VAL A 140 -15.53 12.46 -1.76
CA VAL A 140 -16.05 11.27 -1.05
C VAL A 140 -14.93 10.37 -0.49
N LEU A 141 -13.69 10.58 -0.93
CA LEU A 141 -12.51 9.86 -0.45
C LEU A 141 -11.89 10.62 0.74
N PRO A 142 -11.41 9.92 1.79
CA PRO A 142 -10.58 10.52 2.82
C PRO A 142 -9.34 11.23 2.27
N ALA A 143 -8.83 12.23 2.99
CA ALA A 143 -7.70 13.03 2.53
C ALA A 143 -6.45 12.20 2.23
N ALA A 144 -6.13 11.22 3.07
CA ALA A 144 -5.00 10.33 2.88
C ALA A 144 -5.12 9.51 1.60
N SER A 145 -6.32 8.93 1.31
CA SER A 145 -6.55 8.16 0.07
C SER A 145 -6.41 9.02 -1.19
N ARG A 146 -6.79 10.28 -1.11
CA ARG A 146 -6.55 11.23 -2.20
C ARG A 146 -5.07 11.49 -2.40
N ALA A 147 -4.32 11.63 -1.31
CA ALA A 147 -2.89 11.95 -1.35
C ALA A 147 -2.07 10.81 -1.96
N TYR A 148 -2.24 9.57 -1.51
CA TYR A 148 -1.40 8.48 -1.99
C TYR A 148 -1.73 7.97 -3.41
N THR A 149 -2.81 8.45 -4.03
CA THR A 149 -3.18 8.09 -5.42
C THR A 149 -2.82 9.16 -6.45
N GLU A 150 -2.15 10.22 -6.03
CA GLU A 150 -1.79 11.37 -6.87
C GLU A 150 -0.31 11.73 -6.72
N PHE A 151 0.28 12.26 -7.76
CA PHE A 151 1.62 12.83 -7.73
C PHE A 151 1.75 14.00 -8.72
N GLU A 152 2.26 15.15 -8.25
CA GLU A 152 2.45 16.38 -9.05
C GLU A 152 1.20 16.81 -9.84
N GLY A 153 0.03 16.71 -9.19
CA GLY A 153 -1.27 17.08 -9.78
C GLY A 153 -1.84 16.09 -10.80
N LYS A 154 -1.21 14.92 -10.98
CA LYS A 154 -1.70 13.83 -11.81
C LYS A 154 -2.19 12.69 -10.95
N ARG A 155 -3.37 12.20 -11.24
CA ARG A 155 -3.91 10.99 -10.62
C ARG A 155 -3.81 9.83 -11.58
N CYS A 156 -2.87 8.93 -11.37
CA CYS A 156 -2.65 7.78 -12.26
C CYS A 156 -3.17 6.45 -11.68
N THR A 157 -3.66 6.48 -10.44
CA THR A 157 -4.35 5.36 -9.81
C THR A 157 -5.58 5.86 -9.05
N MET A 158 -6.51 4.94 -8.77
CA MET A 158 -7.62 5.13 -7.85
C MET A 158 -7.44 4.23 -6.64
N PRO A 159 -7.89 4.63 -5.45
CA PRO A 159 -7.83 3.76 -4.28
C PRO A 159 -8.93 2.69 -4.41
N LEU A 160 -8.56 1.42 -4.31
CA LEU A 160 -9.49 0.29 -4.38
C LEU A 160 -9.96 -0.12 -2.98
N LEU A 161 -9.01 -0.47 -2.13
CA LEU A 161 -9.21 -0.77 -0.72
C LEU A 161 -8.15 0.01 0.08
N ALA A 162 -8.47 0.36 1.31
CA ALA A 162 -7.51 1.00 2.19
C ALA A 162 -7.09 0.04 3.30
N ASP A 163 -5.85 0.22 3.75
CA ASP A 163 -5.28 -0.46 4.90
C ASP A 163 -5.21 0.53 6.07
N ALA A 164 -5.53 0.05 7.24
CA ALA A 164 -5.38 0.78 8.50
C ALA A 164 -4.67 -0.12 9.52
N TYR A 165 -3.82 0.47 10.34
CA TYR A 165 -2.98 -0.29 11.27
C TYR A 165 -3.39 0.02 12.70
N GLY A 166 -3.52 -1.03 13.51
CA GLY A 166 -3.95 -0.94 14.89
C GLY A 166 -3.21 -1.92 15.80
N LEU A 167 -3.55 -1.87 17.06
CA LEU A 167 -3.06 -2.80 18.07
C LEU A 167 -4.03 -3.96 18.20
N TYR A 168 -3.55 -5.19 18.02
CA TYR A 168 -4.23 -6.40 18.41
C TYR A 168 -3.74 -6.85 19.79
N TYR A 169 -4.63 -7.34 20.63
CA TYR A 169 -4.28 -7.87 21.94
C TYR A 169 -5.03 -9.16 22.27
N ASN A 170 -4.28 -10.16 22.74
CA ASN A 170 -4.81 -11.44 23.18
C ASN A 170 -5.39 -11.30 24.60
N LYS A 171 -6.72 -11.38 24.76
CA LYS A 171 -7.40 -11.11 26.04
C LYS A 171 -6.99 -12.08 27.15
N ALA A 172 -6.69 -13.35 26.81
CA ALA A 172 -6.21 -14.32 27.77
C ALA A 172 -4.83 -13.93 28.34
N LEU A 173 -3.93 -13.44 27.48
CA LEU A 173 -2.60 -12.97 27.90
C LEU A 173 -2.63 -11.61 28.59
N MET A 174 -3.62 -10.77 28.26
CA MET A 174 -3.83 -9.48 28.92
C MET A 174 -4.25 -9.60 30.37
N LYS A 175 -4.81 -10.73 30.79
CA LYS A 175 -5.19 -10.99 32.21
C LYS A 175 -6.11 -9.92 32.82
N GLY A 176 -7.00 -9.35 32.01
CA GLY A 176 -7.94 -8.30 32.43
C GLY A 176 -7.40 -6.86 32.33
N GLU A 177 -6.15 -6.66 31.90
CA GLU A 177 -5.61 -5.34 31.61
C GLU A 177 -6.31 -4.71 30.39
N GLN A 178 -6.40 -3.38 30.38
CA GLN A 178 -6.93 -2.63 29.26
C GLN A 178 -5.84 -2.40 28.20
N PRO A 179 -6.21 -2.26 26.90
CA PRO A 179 -5.22 -1.90 25.89
C PRO A 179 -4.61 -0.52 26.18
N PRO A 180 -3.28 -0.36 26.00
CA PRO A 180 -2.58 0.87 26.29
C PRO A 180 -2.96 1.99 25.31
N LYS A 181 -2.96 3.23 25.77
CA LYS A 181 -3.23 4.43 24.95
C LYS A 181 -1.99 5.26 24.70
N THR A 182 -0.96 5.09 25.53
CA THR A 182 0.31 5.81 25.39
C THR A 182 1.49 4.85 25.27
N LEU A 183 2.62 5.35 24.75
CA LEU A 183 3.85 4.57 24.64
C LEU A 183 4.40 4.16 26.01
N SER A 184 4.20 4.98 27.04
CA SER A 184 4.57 4.61 28.41
C SER A 184 3.69 3.47 28.93
N GLU A 185 2.37 3.54 28.74
CA GLU A 185 1.46 2.44 29.09
C GLU A 185 1.79 1.15 28.34
N LEU A 186 2.10 1.24 27.02
CA LEU A 186 2.55 0.07 26.24
C LEU A 186 3.83 -0.52 26.82
N THR A 187 4.78 0.32 27.22
CA THR A 187 6.04 -0.12 27.80
C THR A 187 5.82 -0.88 29.13
N GLU A 188 5.02 -0.31 30.04
CA GLU A 188 4.73 -0.93 31.32
C GLU A 188 3.97 -2.25 31.15
N LEU A 189 2.98 -2.26 30.26
CA LEU A 189 2.20 -3.46 30.00
C LEU A 189 3.05 -4.54 29.29
N THR A 190 3.93 -4.15 28.38
CA THR A 190 4.90 -5.06 27.75
C THR A 190 5.76 -5.75 28.79
N LYS A 191 6.34 -5.00 29.72
CA LYS A 191 7.17 -5.55 30.82
C LYS A 191 6.36 -6.48 31.72
N LYS A 192 5.15 -6.10 32.07
CA LYS A 192 4.25 -6.86 32.94
C LYS A 192 3.82 -8.20 32.34
N LEU A 193 3.54 -8.24 31.05
CA LEU A 193 3.04 -9.42 30.35
C LEU A 193 4.15 -10.34 29.83
N THR A 194 5.39 -9.87 29.77
CA THR A 194 6.51 -10.67 29.30
C THR A 194 6.83 -11.78 30.30
N VAL A 195 6.88 -13.02 29.80
CA VAL A 195 7.24 -14.22 30.57
C VAL A 195 8.63 -14.70 30.15
N ARG A 196 9.49 -14.93 31.12
CA ARG A 196 10.85 -15.45 30.92
C ARG A 196 11.10 -16.70 31.78
N ASP A 197 11.95 -17.59 31.28
CA ASP A 197 12.50 -18.67 32.08
C ASP A 197 13.53 -18.14 33.09
N ALA A 198 13.99 -19.04 33.97
CA ALA A 198 15.00 -18.73 34.99
C ALA A 198 16.35 -18.27 34.40
N ASP A 199 16.68 -18.69 33.16
CA ASP A 199 17.86 -18.27 32.42
C ASP A 199 17.68 -16.96 31.62
N GLY A 200 16.49 -16.33 31.72
CA GLY A 200 16.14 -15.11 31.03
C GLY A 200 15.59 -15.30 29.60
N THR A 201 15.48 -16.53 29.11
CA THR A 201 14.90 -16.82 27.80
C THR A 201 13.44 -16.38 27.74
N ILE A 202 13.06 -15.62 26.71
CA ILE A 202 11.69 -15.14 26.51
C ILE A 202 10.81 -16.32 26.07
N LYS A 203 9.66 -16.50 26.75
CA LYS A 203 8.61 -17.47 26.38
C LYS A 203 7.38 -16.79 25.80
N VAL A 204 7.00 -15.68 26.38
CA VAL A 204 5.93 -14.81 25.89
C VAL A 204 6.43 -13.40 25.91
N ALA A 205 6.31 -12.69 24.81
CA ALA A 205 6.58 -11.26 24.75
C ALA A 205 5.26 -10.47 24.97
N GLY A 206 5.31 -9.40 25.76
CA GLY A 206 4.19 -8.48 25.89
C GLY A 206 3.91 -7.77 24.57
N PHE A 207 4.97 -7.20 23.99
CA PHE A 207 5.03 -6.58 22.66
C PHE A 207 6.46 -6.65 22.14
N ILE A 208 6.67 -6.90 20.88
CA ILE A 208 8.00 -6.92 20.25
C ILE A 208 8.26 -5.54 19.62
N PRO A 209 9.17 -4.72 20.14
CA PRO A 209 9.38 -3.34 19.67
C PRO A 209 10.28 -3.24 18.43
N SER A 210 10.82 -4.34 17.90
CA SER A 210 11.77 -4.34 16.79
C SER A 210 11.12 -3.90 15.49
N PHE A 211 11.76 -2.98 14.77
CA PHE A 211 11.41 -2.62 13.38
C PHE A 211 11.70 -3.74 12.36
N GLN A 212 12.26 -4.85 12.80
CA GLN A 212 12.47 -6.06 12.01
C GLN A 212 11.36 -7.10 12.26
N TYR A 213 10.29 -6.73 12.96
CA TYR A 213 9.19 -7.61 13.29
C TYR A 213 7.92 -7.21 12.56
N TYR A 214 7.54 -7.99 11.56
CA TYR A 214 6.29 -7.89 10.79
C TYR A 214 5.94 -6.44 10.39
N GLU A 215 4.76 -5.99 10.79
CA GLU A 215 4.25 -4.66 10.44
C GLU A 215 4.88 -3.50 11.23
N ASN A 216 5.84 -3.77 12.12
CA ASN A 216 6.55 -2.72 12.84
C ASN A 216 7.49 -1.95 11.90
N SER A 217 6.98 -0.97 11.19
CA SER A 217 7.78 -0.11 10.31
C SER A 217 7.79 1.34 10.77
N PRO A 218 8.77 2.14 10.35
CA PRO A 218 8.72 3.59 10.60
C PRO A 218 7.49 4.26 10.03
N SER A 219 6.98 3.78 8.88
CA SER A 219 5.77 4.31 8.26
C SER A 219 4.55 4.11 9.14
N HIS A 220 4.42 2.92 9.76
CA HIS A 220 3.29 2.58 10.61
C HIS A 220 3.37 3.22 12.00
N LEU A 221 4.57 3.37 12.54
CA LEU A 221 4.79 3.93 13.89
C LEU A 221 5.08 5.44 13.90
N GLY A 222 5.52 6.04 12.79
CA GLY A 222 5.76 7.49 12.74
C GLY A 222 4.55 8.35 13.13
N PRO A 223 3.33 8.04 12.69
CA PRO A 223 2.13 8.77 13.05
C PRO A 223 1.85 8.85 14.56
N VAL A 224 2.20 7.82 15.33
CA VAL A 224 1.92 7.80 16.80
C VAL A 224 2.72 8.85 17.58
N VAL A 225 3.78 9.38 17.01
CA VAL A 225 4.59 10.48 17.54
C VAL A 225 4.42 11.76 16.71
N GLY A 226 3.64 11.72 15.62
CA GLY A 226 3.46 12.84 14.71
C GLY A 226 4.71 13.16 13.87
N ALA A 227 5.53 12.18 13.57
CA ALA A 227 6.78 12.34 12.82
C ALA A 227 6.54 12.67 11.34
N LYS A 228 7.40 13.53 10.79
CA LYS A 228 7.39 13.94 9.39
C LYS A 228 8.52 13.27 8.61
N TRP A 229 8.21 12.81 7.41
CA TRP A 229 9.21 12.25 6.50
C TRP A 229 10.03 13.33 5.77
N TYR A 230 9.37 14.46 5.45
CA TYR A 230 9.98 15.55 4.71
C TYR A 230 9.69 16.89 5.35
N ASN A 231 10.62 17.81 5.21
CA ASN A 231 10.48 19.23 5.49
C ASN A 231 9.60 19.90 4.41
N ASP A 232 9.16 21.11 4.67
CA ASP A 232 8.32 21.89 3.73
C ASP A 232 9.05 22.21 2.40
N ASP A 233 10.39 22.15 2.39
CA ASP A 233 11.23 22.33 1.18
C ASP A 233 11.45 21.01 0.42
N GLY A 234 10.83 19.91 0.83
CA GLY A 234 10.94 18.58 0.22
C GLY A 234 12.18 17.78 0.62
N THR A 235 13.06 18.33 1.47
CA THR A 235 14.20 17.58 2.01
C THR A 235 13.76 16.59 3.09
N SER A 236 14.55 15.54 3.33
CA SER A 236 14.30 14.57 4.40
C SER A 236 14.25 15.24 5.77
N ALA A 237 13.26 14.91 6.58
CA ALA A 237 13.08 15.40 7.94
C ALA A 237 13.45 14.36 9.01
N ILE A 238 13.96 13.19 8.62
CA ILE A 238 14.20 12.07 9.55
C ILE A 238 15.19 12.46 10.64
N GLY A 239 16.23 13.20 10.32
CA GLY A 239 17.21 13.67 11.31
C GLY A 239 16.86 15.00 11.97
N SER A 240 16.04 15.84 11.33
CA SER A 240 15.68 17.17 11.82
C SER A 240 14.41 17.17 12.69
N ASP A 241 13.46 16.26 12.46
CA ASP A 241 12.22 16.17 13.25
C ASP A 241 12.48 15.43 14.59
N PRO A 242 12.28 16.09 15.73
CA PRO A 242 12.48 15.49 17.05
C PRO A 242 11.56 14.30 17.33
N ALA A 243 10.44 14.18 16.64
CA ALA A 243 9.50 13.08 16.82
C ALA A 243 10.11 11.73 16.44
N TRP A 244 10.93 11.66 15.38
CA TRP A 244 11.68 10.45 15.06
C TRP A 244 12.65 10.05 16.17
N LYS A 245 13.36 11.02 16.74
CA LYS A 245 14.27 10.75 17.87
C LYS A 245 13.53 10.24 19.11
N GLN A 246 12.35 10.79 19.38
CA GLN A 246 11.48 10.33 20.46
C GLN A 246 11.07 8.87 20.25
N LEU A 247 10.56 8.52 19.08
CA LEU A 247 10.17 7.15 18.73
C LEU A 247 11.33 6.17 18.84
N LEU A 248 12.49 6.54 18.29
CA LEU A 248 13.65 5.65 18.25
C LEU A 248 14.28 5.43 19.61
N ARG A 249 14.26 6.43 20.50
CA ARG A 249 14.72 6.27 21.88
C ARG A 249 13.78 5.36 22.66
N TRP A 250 12.47 5.61 22.59
CA TRP A 250 11.47 4.74 23.20
C TRP A 250 11.63 3.28 22.76
N GLN A 251 11.74 3.07 21.47
CA GLN A 251 11.90 1.74 20.89
C GLN A 251 13.21 1.07 21.36
N LYS A 252 14.31 1.80 21.33
CA LYS A 252 15.62 1.30 21.76
C LYS A 252 15.65 0.94 23.24
N ASP A 253 15.07 1.77 24.11
CA ASP A 253 14.98 1.52 25.54
C ASP A 253 14.25 0.20 25.82
N LEU A 254 13.19 -0.10 25.06
CA LEU A 254 12.45 -1.35 25.20
C LEU A 254 13.19 -2.55 24.62
N VAL A 255 13.92 -2.38 23.50
CA VAL A 255 14.84 -3.41 22.95
C VAL A 255 15.95 -3.71 23.95
N ASP A 256 16.53 -2.70 24.58
CA ASP A 256 17.61 -2.87 25.57
C ASP A 256 17.10 -3.55 26.85
N TRP A 257 15.86 -3.27 27.26
CA TRP A 257 15.23 -3.96 28.39
C TRP A 257 15.05 -5.47 28.10
N TYR A 258 14.70 -5.85 26.88
CA TYR A 258 14.66 -7.26 26.47
C TYR A 258 16.07 -7.87 26.40
N GLY A 259 17.08 -7.08 26.05
CA GLY A 259 18.38 -7.50 25.58
C GLY A 259 18.32 -7.88 24.11
N TYR A 260 19.01 -7.11 23.24
CA TYR A 260 18.93 -7.29 21.77
C TYR A 260 19.10 -8.74 21.33
N ASP A 261 20.16 -9.43 21.78
CA ASP A 261 20.44 -10.81 21.35
C ASP A 261 19.37 -11.80 21.81
N ASN A 262 18.80 -11.58 23.01
CA ASN A 262 17.73 -12.42 23.54
C ASN A 262 16.42 -12.19 22.77
N LEU A 263 16.08 -10.92 22.47
CA LEU A 263 14.93 -10.57 21.65
C LEU A 263 15.04 -11.15 20.23
N GLU A 264 16.21 -11.05 19.60
CA GLU A 264 16.48 -11.61 18.28
C GLU A 264 16.40 -13.13 18.24
N LYS A 265 16.93 -13.81 19.28
CA LYS A 265 16.79 -15.25 19.41
C LYS A 265 15.32 -15.66 19.51
N PHE A 266 14.53 -14.93 20.32
CA PHE A 266 13.10 -15.16 20.44
C PHE A 266 12.40 -14.93 19.10
N ARG A 267 12.57 -13.75 18.50
CA ARG A 267 11.96 -13.38 17.21
C ARG A 267 12.21 -14.42 16.11
N LYS A 268 13.46 -14.91 16.00
CA LYS A 268 13.84 -15.95 15.01
C LYS A 268 13.27 -17.33 15.30
N SER A 269 12.72 -17.55 16.48
CA SER A 269 12.03 -18.81 16.83
C SER A 269 10.53 -18.78 16.58
N LEU A 270 10.00 -17.61 16.14
CA LEU A 270 8.58 -17.46 15.86
C LEU A 270 8.25 -17.94 14.45
N GLY A 271 6.99 -18.27 14.21
CA GLY A 271 6.46 -18.61 12.89
C GLY A 271 6.44 -17.42 11.95
N GLU A 272 6.09 -17.66 10.70
CA GLU A 272 6.01 -16.65 9.67
C GLU A 272 4.77 -15.74 9.85
N GLU A 273 4.90 -14.49 9.43
CA GLU A 273 3.83 -13.47 9.53
C GLU A 273 2.53 -13.92 8.85
N TRP A 274 2.65 -14.54 7.69
CA TRP A 274 1.52 -14.97 6.85
C TRP A 274 1.19 -16.47 7.01
N GLY A 275 1.83 -17.15 7.97
CA GLY A 275 1.65 -18.57 8.23
C GLY A 275 0.61 -18.87 9.31
N ALA A 276 0.16 -20.14 9.35
CA ALA A 276 -0.73 -20.65 10.39
C ALA A 276 -0.08 -20.64 11.79
N GLU A 277 1.26 -20.76 11.86
CA GLU A 277 2.04 -20.69 13.11
C GLU A 277 2.35 -19.22 13.51
N HIS A 278 1.40 -18.31 13.24
CA HIS A 278 1.58 -16.91 13.61
C HIS A 278 1.67 -16.77 15.13
N PRO A 279 2.70 -16.09 15.68
CA PRO A 279 2.98 -16.07 17.13
C PRO A 279 1.87 -15.46 17.98
N PHE A 280 1.05 -14.58 17.43
CA PHE A 280 -0.14 -14.06 18.11
C PHE A 280 -1.21 -15.16 18.28
N PHE A 281 -1.38 -16.01 17.26
CA PHE A 281 -2.33 -17.14 17.30
C PHE A 281 -1.87 -18.19 18.33
N GLU A 282 -0.57 -18.45 18.36
CA GLU A 282 0.03 -19.40 19.31
C GLU A 282 0.16 -18.87 20.75
N GLY A 283 -0.26 -17.63 21.01
CA GLY A 283 -0.12 -17.00 22.34
C GLY A 283 1.32 -16.73 22.77
N LYS A 284 2.26 -16.61 21.82
CA LYS A 284 3.66 -16.25 22.10
C LYS A 284 3.89 -14.74 22.24
N VAL A 285 2.97 -13.94 21.72
CA VAL A 285 3.02 -12.48 21.81
C VAL A 285 1.65 -11.96 22.24
N ALA A 286 1.62 -11.14 23.30
CA ALA A 286 0.37 -10.66 23.89
C ALA A 286 -0.27 -9.52 23.08
N MET A 287 0.54 -8.64 22.50
CA MET A 287 0.10 -7.50 21.70
C MET A 287 0.97 -7.39 20.46
N ILE A 288 0.34 -7.11 19.31
CA ILE A 288 1.01 -6.87 18.03
C ILE A 288 0.44 -5.63 17.34
N LEU A 289 1.25 -4.95 16.54
CA LEU A 289 0.80 -4.03 15.52
C LEU A 289 0.51 -4.83 14.26
N ASP A 290 -0.70 -4.67 13.69
CA ASP A 290 -1.06 -5.34 12.44
C ASP A 290 -2.15 -4.57 11.69
N GLY A 291 -2.37 -4.91 10.43
CA GLY A 291 -3.45 -4.36 9.62
C GLY A 291 -4.79 -5.04 9.87
N GLU A 292 -5.85 -4.44 9.36
CA GLU A 292 -7.24 -4.92 9.53
C GLU A 292 -7.49 -6.31 8.91
N TRP A 293 -6.72 -6.71 7.89
CA TRP A 293 -6.79 -8.04 7.25
C TRP A 293 -6.51 -9.19 8.22
N ARG A 294 -5.80 -8.93 9.32
CA ARG A 294 -5.56 -9.94 10.35
C ARG A 294 -6.85 -10.49 10.94
N ASN A 295 -7.94 -9.69 10.97
CA ASN A 295 -9.26 -10.17 11.36
C ASN A 295 -9.76 -11.30 10.45
N ALA A 296 -9.56 -11.17 9.12
CA ALA A 296 -9.91 -12.23 8.18
C ALA A 296 -9.03 -13.48 8.35
N MET A 297 -7.73 -13.28 8.58
CA MET A 297 -6.79 -14.39 8.80
C MET A 297 -7.18 -15.19 10.06
N ILE A 298 -7.45 -14.52 11.18
CA ILE A 298 -7.90 -15.18 12.41
C ILE A 298 -9.22 -15.94 12.16
N ALA A 299 -10.19 -15.30 11.52
CA ALA A 299 -11.52 -15.90 11.28
C ALA A 299 -11.49 -17.12 10.36
N ASN A 300 -10.53 -17.19 9.43
CA ASN A 300 -10.40 -18.27 8.44
C ASN A 300 -9.39 -19.34 8.85
N ASP A 301 -8.59 -19.12 9.89
CA ASP A 301 -7.63 -20.12 10.39
C ASP A 301 -8.35 -21.09 11.35
N PRO A 302 -8.33 -22.41 11.08
CA PRO A 302 -9.01 -23.38 11.91
C PRO A 302 -8.51 -23.45 13.35
N ASP A 303 -7.26 -23.09 13.59
CA ASP A 303 -6.62 -23.13 14.92
C ASP A 303 -6.72 -21.78 15.65
N ALA A 304 -6.95 -20.68 14.94
CA ALA A 304 -7.03 -19.33 15.50
C ALA A 304 -8.46 -18.75 15.56
N LYS A 305 -9.43 -19.33 14.86
CA LYS A 305 -10.82 -18.78 14.76
C LYS A 305 -11.52 -18.59 16.10
N ASP A 306 -11.11 -19.32 17.13
CA ASP A 306 -11.68 -19.25 18.48
C ASP A 306 -10.80 -18.38 19.42
N LEU A 307 -9.81 -17.68 18.90
CA LEU A 307 -8.95 -16.78 19.66
C LEU A 307 -9.77 -15.61 20.22
N ASP A 308 -9.77 -15.46 21.54
CA ASP A 308 -10.39 -14.30 22.19
C ASP A 308 -9.41 -13.12 22.17
N TYR A 309 -9.61 -12.23 21.23
CA TYR A 309 -8.77 -11.05 21.02
C TYR A 309 -9.61 -9.77 20.96
N GLY A 310 -8.93 -8.66 21.03
CA GLY A 310 -9.50 -7.34 20.78
C GLY A 310 -8.56 -6.50 19.96
N THR A 311 -9.07 -5.39 19.46
CA THR A 311 -8.31 -4.38 18.73
C THR A 311 -8.46 -3.01 19.38
N ALA A 312 -7.48 -2.15 19.20
CA ALA A 312 -7.47 -0.77 19.66
C ALA A 312 -6.63 0.10 18.71
N PRO A 313 -6.79 1.43 18.70
CA PRO A 313 -5.83 2.31 18.08
C PRO A 313 -4.43 2.09 18.67
N LEU A 314 -3.39 2.34 17.86
CA LEU A 314 -2.01 2.29 18.36
C LEU A 314 -1.81 3.31 19.46
N PRO A 315 -1.06 2.94 20.53
CA PRO A 315 -0.67 3.89 21.58
C PRO A 315 0.19 5.02 21.01
N VAL A 316 -0.06 6.24 21.47
CA VAL A 316 0.63 7.45 20.98
C VAL A 316 1.65 7.96 22.00
N ALA A 317 2.52 8.87 21.59
CA ALA A 317 3.43 9.53 22.53
C ALA A 317 2.64 10.23 23.65
N ASP A 318 3.17 10.20 24.87
CA ASP A 318 2.50 10.69 26.08
C ASP A 318 2.16 12.18 25.99
N ASP A 319 2.96 12.95 25.24
CA ASP A 319 2.77 14.38 24.97
C ASP A 319 1.87 14.66 23.75
N LYS A 320 1.32 13.61 23.11
CA LYS A 320 0.49 13.70 21.89
C LYS A 320 -0.86 12.99 22.04
N PRO A 321 -1.63 13.19 23.14
CA PRO A 321 -2.88 12.45 23.36
C PRO A 321 -3.94 12.71 22.28
N ASP A 322 -3.83 13.83 21.55
CA ASP A 322 -4.72 14.22 20.46
C ASP A 322 -4.50 13.45 19.16
N LEU A 323 -3.46 12.61 19.10
CA LEU A 323 -3.22 11.65 18.01
C LEU A 323 -3.90 10.29 18.27
N TYR A 324 -4.32 9.99 19.50
CA TYR A 324 -4.94 8.69 19.79
C TYR A 324 -6.24 8.50 18.99
N GLY A 325 -6.35 7.38 18.31
CA GLY A 325 -7.41 7.08 17.35
C GLY A 325 -7.02 7.32 15.90
N SER A 326 -5.96 8.07 15.63
CA SER A 326 -5.37 8.17 14.28
C SER A 326 -4.29 7.11 14.07
N GLY A 327 -3.81 6.98 12.84
CA GLY A 327 -2.76 6.04 12.51
C GLY A 327 -2.18 6.26 11.11
N PHE A 328 -1.54 5.22 10.62
CA PHE A 328 -1.08 5.13 9.23
C PHE A 328 -2.16 4.50 8.35
N THR A 329 -2.26 4.97 7.12
CA THR A 329 -3.05 4.33 6.06
C THR A 329 -2.27 4.29 4.76
N ALA A 330 -2.42 3.19 4.06
CA ALA A 330 -2.01 2.98 2.68
C ALA A 330 -3.16 2.25 1.96
N GLY A 331 -2.86 1.33 1.07
CA GLY A 331 -3.85 0.40 0.55
C GLY A 331 -3.60 -0.03 -0.88
N THR A 332 -4.53 -0.82 -1.37
CA THR A 332 -4.54 -1.31 -2.74
C THR A 332 -4.98 -0.19 -3.68
N VAL A 333 -4.13 0.07 -4.67
CA VAL A 333 -4.40 1.03 -5.74
C VAL A 333 -4.61 0.30 -7.07
N ILE A 334 -5.41 0.89 -7.96
CA ILE A 334 -5.74 0.32 -9.26
C ILE A 334 -5.69 1.40 -10.33
N GLY A 335 -5.21 1.07 -11.52
CA GLY A 335 -5.12 2.03 -12.62
C GLY A 335 -4.99 1.38 -13.98
N VAL A 336 -4.82 2.22 -15.00
CA VAL A 336 -4.70 1.83 -16.40
C VAL A 336 -3.23 1.98 -16.83
N PRO A 337 -2.49 0.89 -17.06
CA PRO A 337 -1.12 0.95 -17.54
C PRO A 337 -0.99 1.61 -18.90
N LYS A 338 0.18 2.23 -19.16
CA LYS A 338 0.55 2.67 -20.50
C LYS A 338 0.71 1.46 -21.41
N GLY A 339 0.06 1.51 -22.58
CA GLY A 339 0.07 0.40 -23.52
C GLY A 339 -1.09 -0.58 -23.35
N ALA A 340 -2.03 -0.31 -22.44
CA ALA A 340 -3.30 -1.02 -22.38
C ALA A 340 -3.98 -1.06 -23.76
N ALA A 341 -4.46 -2.22 -24.17
CA ALA A 341 -5.08 -2.38 -25.50
C ALA A 341 -6.45 -1.68 -25.57
N HIS A 342 -7.17 -1.63 -24.45
CA HIS A 342 -8.53 -1.12 -24.36
C HIS A 342 -8.67 -0.06 -23.23
N PRO A 343 -7.97 1.09 -23.27
CA PRO A 343 -7.86 1.99 -22.13
C PRO A 343 -9.20 2.57 -21.65
N GLN A 344 -10.15 2.82 -22.56
CA GLN A 344 -11.47 3.34 -22.18
C GLN A 344 -12.33 2.28 -21.49
N HIS A 345 -12.29 1.03 -21.93
CA HIS A 345 -12.95 -0.09 -21.26
C HIS A 345 -12.30 -0.36 -19.89
N ALA A 346 -10.97 -0.29 -19.83
CA ALA A 346 -10.19 -0.42 -18.61
C ALA A 346 -10.59 0.65 -17.59
N TRP A 347 -10.77 1.91 -18.03
CA TRP A 347 -11.27 2.97 -17.17
C TRP A 347 -12.67 2.67 -16.61
N GLU A 348 -13.60 2.16 -17.40
CA GLU A 348 -14.92 1.78 -16.90
C GLU A 348 -14.85 0.70 -15.81
N LEU A 349 -13.92 -0.26 -15.98
CA LEU A 349 -13.67 -1.28 -14.95
C LEU A 349 -13.06 -0.67 -13.69
N VAL A 350 -12.01 0.15 -13.82
CA VAL A 350 -11.40 0.86 -12.68
C VAL A 350 -12.45 1.71 -11.96
N LYS A 351 -13.23 2.49 -12.70
CA LYS A 351 -14.31 3.32 -12.14
C LYS A 351 -15.32 2.47 -11.37
N HIS A 352 -15.80 1.36 -11.96
CA HIS A 352 -16.74 0.48 -11.28
C HIS A 352 -16.17 -0.07 -9.97
N LEU A 353 -14.96 -0.62 -10.01
CA LEU A 353 -14.35 -1.25 -8.83
C LEU A 353 -14.07 -0.25 -7.70
N THR A 354 -13.87 1.05 -8.02
CA THR A 354 -13.45 2.07 -7.03
C THR A 354 -14.55 3.06 -6.63
N THR A 355 -15.69 3.07 -7.33
CA THR A 355 -16.79 4.02 -7.03
C THR A 355 -18.14 3.36 -6.84
N ASP A 356 -18.30 2.09 -7.23
CA ASP A 356 -19.53 1.35 -7.00
C ASP A 356 -19.55 0.83 -5.55
N THR A 357 -20.50 1.32 -4.76
CA THR A 357 -20.61 1.00 -3.33
C THR A 357 -20.76 -0.50 -3.09
N GLU A 358 -21.54 -1.21 -3.92
CA GLU A 358 -21.75 -2.64 -3.78
C GLU A 358 -20.47 -3.45 -4.06
N SER A 359 -19.72 -3.04 -5.07
CA SER A 359 -18.40 -3.62 -5.39
C SER A 359 -17.42 -3.47 -4.23
N LEU A 360 -17.31 -2.26 -3.67
CA LEU A 360 -16.43 -1.97 -2.54
C LEU A 360 -16.83 -2.75 -1.28
N VAL A 361 -18.13 -2.83 -0.97
CA VAL A 361 -18.63 -3.59 0.17
C VAL A 361 -18.38 -5.10 -0.01
N THR A 362 -18.56 -5.63 -1.21
CA THR A 362 -18.27 -7.03 -1.52
C THR A 362 -16.80 -7.36 -1.28
N LEU A 363 -15.88 -6.55 -1.82
CA LEU A 363 -14.44 -6.71 -1.61
C LEU A 363 -14.08 -6.58 -0.14
N SER A 364 -14.56 -5.54 0.53
CA SER A 364 -14.27 -5.29 1.95
C SER A 364 -14.76 -6.42 2.85
N ASN A 365 -15.96 -6.94 2.64
CA ASN A 365 -16.50 -8.04 3.45
C ASN A 365 -15.70 -9.34 3.30
N ALA A 366 -15.21 -9.62 2.08
CA ALA A 366 -14.43 -10.82 1.81
C ALA A 366 -13.00 -10.74 2.33
N LEU A 367 -12.36 -9.57 2.18
CA LEU A 367 -10.94 -9.35 2.47
C LEU A 367 -10.68 -8.73 3.84
N ARG A 368 -11.73 -8.18 4.46
CA ARG A 368 -11.64 -7.37 5.69
C ARG A 368 -10.73 -6.15 5.57
N ASN A 369 -10.54 -5.64 4.34
CA ASN A 369 -9.91 -4.35 4.12
C ASN A 369 -10.93 -3.21 4.20
N VAL A 370 -10.46 -2.01 4.55
CA VAL A 370 -11.33 -0.85 4.68
C VAL A 370 -11.81 -0.37 3.30
N PRO A 371 -13.12 -0.20 3.07
CA PRO A 371 -13.61 0.35 1.82
C PRO A 371 -13.29 1.85 1.74
N THR A 372 -12.90 2.33 0.57
CA THR A 372 -12.29 3.65 0.39
C THR A 372 -13.26 4.83 0.32
N THR A 373 -14.57 4.59 0.21
CA THR A 373 -15.56 5.66 0.14
C THR A 373 -16.43 5.72 1.39
N LYS A 374 -16.84 6.93 1.78
CA LYS A 374 -17.74 7.12 2.92
C LYS A 374 -19.03 6.31 2.79
N ALA A 375 -19.63 6.29 1.60
CA ALA A 375 -20.85 5.54 1.34
C ALA A 375 -20.69 4.04 1.56
N ALA A 376 -19.53 3.47 1.20
CA ALA A 376 -19.24 2.06 1.43
C ALA A 376 -18.92 1.78 2.90
N MET A 377 -18.21 2.68 3.59
CA MET A 377 -17.95 2.57 5.04
C MET A 377 -19.24 2.61 5.89
N GLU A 378 -20.24 3.38 5.47
CA GLU A 378 -21.52 3.52 6.16
C GLU A 378 -22.58 2.52 5.67
N HIS A 379 -22.23 1.64 4.72
CA HIS A 379 -23.20 0.75 4.09
C HIS A 379 -23.70 -0.33 5.06
N PRO A 380 -25.04 -0.58 5.14
CA PRO A 380 -25.63 -1.50 6.13
C PRO A 380 -25.22 -2.97 5.95
N ARG A 381 -24.71 -3.35 4.76
CA ARG A 381 -24.18 -4.71 4.51
C ARG A 381 -22.69 -4.84 4.76
N LEU A 382 -22.00 -3.75 5.11
CA LEU A 382 -20.61 -3.86 5.52
C LEU A 382 -20.53 -4.66 6.83
N ALA A 383 -19.77 -5.74 6.82
CA ALA A 383 -19.54 -6.55 8.00
C ALA A 383 -18.70 -5.77 9.02
N ARG A 384 -19.33 -5.40 10.11
CA ARG A 384 -18.82 -4.43 11.09
C ARG A 384 -18.93 -5.04 12.49
N ASP A 385 -18.00 -5.94 12.81
CA ASP A 385 -17.78 -6.37 14.19
C ASP A 385 -16.89 -5.38 14.94
N ASP A 386 -16.84 -5.48 16.27
CA ASP A 386 -16.11 -4.54 17.12
C ASP A 386 -14.61 -4.45 16.75
N ASN A 387 -13.99 -5.57 16.38
CA ASN A 387 -12.58 -5.60 16.03
C ASN A 387 -12.31 -4.90 14.69
N PHE A 388 -13.14 -5.11 13.68
CA PHE A 388 -12.99 -4.42 12.39
C PHE A 388 -13.40 -2.94 12.48
N ALA A 389 -14.37 -2.59 13.34
CA ALA A 389 -14.82 -1.21 13.55
C ALA A 389 -13.66 -0.29 13.98
N THR A 390 -12.72 -0.78 14.80
CA THR A 390 -11.52 -0.04 15.20
C THR A 390 -10.74 0.49 13.97
N PHE A 391 -10.56 -0.30 12.93
CA PHE A 391 -9.82 0.09 11.74
C PHE A 391 -10.60 1.06 10.85
N LEU A 392 -11.92 0.91 10.76
CA LEU A 392 -12.78 1.88 10.09
C LEU A 392 -12.68 3.26 10.76
N ASP A 393 -12.64 3.30 12.10
CA ASP A 393 -12.54 4.53 12.88
C ASP A 393 -11.14 5.16 12.74
N ILE A 394 -10.06 4.36 12.76
CA ILE A 394 -8.69 4.81 12.50
C ILE A 394 -8.60 5.44 11.10
N PHE A 395 -9.11 4.76 10.08
CA PHE A 395 -9.08 5.25 8.70
C PHE A 395 -9.87 6.57 8.52
N ALA A 396 -11.02 6.68 9.18
CA ALA A 396 -11.87 7.86 9.14
C ALA A 396 -11.32 9.03 9.96
N HIS A 397 -10.35 8.80 10.85
CA HIS A 397 -9.84 9.83 11.76
C HIS A 397 -9.13 10.95 10.98
N PRO A 398 -9.41 12.25 11.27
CA PRO A 398 -8.90 13.37 10.46
C PRO A 398 -7.38 13.56 10.52
N LYS A 399 -6.70 12.96 11.51
CA LYS A 399 -5.23 12.98 11.65
C LYS A 399 -4.56 11.72 11.13
N THR A 400 -5.31 10.76 10.63
CA THR A 400 -4.72 9.60 9.96
C THR A 400 -3.95 10.07 8.73
N SER A 401 -2.73 9.60 8.61
CA SER A 401 -1.77 10.03 7.60
C SER A 401 -1.28 8.88 6.75
N THR A 402 -0.67 9.22 5.63
CA THR A 402 -0.03 8.28 4.70
C THR A 402 1.41 8.70 4.47
N LEU A 403 2.20 7.80 3.91
CA LEU A 403 3.54 8.14 3.45
C LEU A 403 3.45 9.22 2.35
N PRO A 404 4.17 10.34 2.47
CA PRO A 404 4.17 11.33 1.41
C PRO A 404 4.68 10.76 0.10
N ALA A 405 3.97 11.04 -1.00
CA ALA A 405 4.33 10.53 -2.32
C ALA A 405 5.73 10.99 -2.74
N SER A 406 6.59 10.05 -3.12
CA SER A 406 7.96 10.29 -3.57
C SER A 406 8.35 9.29 -4.66
N VAL A 407 9.01 9.75 -5.70
CA VAL A 407 9.56 8.85 -6.75
C VAL A 407 10.64 7.90 -6.24
N ASN A 408 11.16 8.16 -5.04
CA ASN A 408 12.17 7.37 -4.36
C ASN A 408 11.64 6.72 -3.07
N SER A 409 10.31 6.57 -2.91
CA SER A 409 9.68 6.10 -1.67
C SER A 409 10.33 4.82 -1.13
N VAL A 410 10.47 3.80 -1.97
CA VAL A 410 11.13 2.53 -1.60
C VAL A 410 12.56 2.76 -1.12
N PHE A 411 13.37 3.53 -1.87
CA PHE A 411 14.75 3.82 -1.47
C PHE A 411 14.82 4.58 -0.12
N ASN A 412 13.92 5.53 0.11
CA ASN A 412 13.92 6.33 1.33
C ASN A 412 13.58 5.47 2.56
N GLN A 413 12.59 4.59 2.42
CA GLN A 413 12.23 3.62 3.45
C GLN A 413 13.38 2.63 3.72
N ASP A 414 14.01 2.08 2.67
CA ASP A 414 15.16 1.16 2.79
C ASP A 414 16.36 1.81 3.45
N ALA A 415 16.65 3.08 3.12
CA ALA A 415 17.74 3.82 3.74
C ALA A 415 17.54 3.98 5.24
N PHE A 416 16.30 4.27 5.66
CA PHE A 416 15.94 4.39 7.05
C PHE A 416 15.93 3.02 7.76
N SER A 417 15.33 2.00 7.19
CA SER A 417 15.29 0.64 7.73
C SER A 417 16.69 0.04 7.93
N THR A 418 17.60 0.28 6.97
CA THR A 418 19.01 -0.11 7.11
C THR A 418 19.66 0.53 8.34
N PHE A 419 19.42 1.81 8.59
CA PHE A 419 19.92 2.50 9.77
C PHE A 419 19.30 1.90 11.05
N LEU A 420 17.97 1.67 11.07
CA LEU A 420 17.25 1.14 12.23
C LEU A 420 17.80 -0.22 12.68
N THR A 421 18.14 -1.10 11.74
CA THR A 421 18.78 -2.38 12.06
C THR A 421 20.11 -2.19 12.81
N GLN A 422 20.91 -1.19 12.43
CA GLN A 422 22.18 -0.90 13.11
C GLN A 422 21.97 -0.20 14.45
N TRP A 423 20.94 0.65 14.56
CA TRP A 423 20.54 1.32 15.79
C TRP A 423 20.05 0.32 16.84
N GLU A 424 19.12 -0.55 16.48
CA GLU A 424 18.61 -1.60 17.39
C GLU A 424 19.71 -2.50 17.93
N LYS A 425 20.63 -2.92 17.08
CA LYS A 425 21.80 -3.73 17.44
C LYS A 425 22.79 -2.98 18.36
N GLY A 426 22.68 -1.66 18.45
CA GLY A 426 23.60 -0.81 19.17
C GLY A 426 24.96 -0.61 18.47
N ALA A 427 25.03 -0.87 17.15
CA ALA A 427 26.21 -0.59 16.33
C ALA A 427 26.38 0.92 16.09
N VAL A 428 25.30 1.67 15.98
CA VAL A 428 25.29 3.13 16.00
C VAL A 428 25.15 3.60 17.43
N LYS A 429 26.06 4.48 17.86
CA LYS A 429 26.08 5.04 19.25
C LYS A 429 25.53 6.45 19.32
N ASP A 430 25.67 7.21 18.24
CA ASP A 430 25.19 8.59 18.15
C ASP A 430 23.98 8.62 17.22
N LEU A 431 22.80 8.78 17.82
CA LEU A 431 21.53 8.83 17.11
C LEU A 431 21.47 10.03 16.16
N ASP A 432 21.92 11.20 16.61
CA ASP A 432 21.86 12.42 15.81
C ASP A 432 22.74 12.34 14.58
N ALA A 433 23.97 11.88 14.72
CA ALA A 433 24.87 11.67 13.61
C ALA A 433 24.36 10.60 12.63
N GLY A 434 23.79 9.52 13.16
CA GLY A 434 23.23 8.45 12.35
C GLY A 434 22.01 8.90 11.51
N LEU A 435 21.09 9.64 12.11
CA LEU A 435 19.92 10.18 11.40
C LEU A 435 20.33 11.27 10.37
N ALA A 436 21.35 12.08 10.67
CA ALA A 436 21.89 13.04 9.71
C ALA A 436 22.46 12.35 8.46
N GLU A 437 23.08 11.18 8.61
CA GLU A 437 23.56 10.40 7.46
C GLU A 437 22.37 9.78 6.66
N VAL A 438 21.29 9.38 7.31
CA VAL A 438 20.05 8.97 6.63
C VAL A 438 19.49 10.12 5.80
N ASP A 439 19.33 11.31 6.38
CA ASP A 439 18.89 12.52 5.66
C ASP A 439 19.78 12.80 4.45
N LYS A 440 21.10 12.74 4.64
CA LYS A 440 22.06 12.96 3.54
C LYS A 440 21.84 11.97 2.40
N ARG A 441 21.73 10.68 2.68
CA ARG A 441 21.51 9.64 1.66
C ARG A 441 20.21 9.85 0.90
N ILE A 442 19.13 10.18 1.61
CA ILE A 442 17.82 10.45 1.01
C ILE A 442 17.89 11.71 0.15
N ASN A 443 18.45 12.80 0.67
CA ASN A 443 18.55 14.07 -0.05
C ASN A 443 19.44 13.97 -1.29
N ASP A 444 20.56 13.22 -1.23
CA ASP A 444 21.39 12.97 -2.41
C ASP A 444 20.61 12.19 -3.49
N LYS A 445 19.77 11.23 -3.09
CA LYS A 445 18.91 10.49 -4.02
C LYS A 445 17.80 11.35 -4.62
N LEU A 446 17.16 12.21 -3.81
CA LEU A 446 16.13 13.15 -4.28
C LEU A 446 16.69 14.10 -5.35
N LYS A 447 17.86 14.69 -5.12
CA LYS A 447 18.56 15.55 -6.11
C LYS A 447 18.81 14.84 -7.45
N LEU A 448 19.21 13.56 -7.42
CA LEU A 448 19.44 12.78 -8.64
C LEU A 448 18.15 12.46 -9.42
N SER A 449 17.02 12.47 -8.77
CA SER A 449 15.72 12.13 -9.36
C SER A 449 14.92 13.36 -9.81
N GLY A 450 15.48 14.56 -9.66
CA GLY A 450 14.85 15.82 -10.06
C GLY A 450 13.80 16.33 -9.08
N GLY A 451 14.06 16.16 -7.80
CA GLY A 451 13.23 16.67 -6.70
C GLY A 451 12.46 15.58 -6.01
#